data_4b9692a65b09eeddbfe57afa37d410fb
#
_entry.id   4b9692a65b09eeddbfe57afa37d410fb
#
_cell.length_a   1.000
_cell.length_b   1.000
_cell.length_c   1.000
_cell.angle_alpha   90.00
_cell.angle_beta   90.00
_cell.angle_gamma   90.00
#
_symmetry.space_group_name_H-M   'P 1'
#
loop_
_entity.id
_entity.type
_entity.pdbx_description
1 polymer ?
#
loop_
_entity_poly.entity_id
_entity_poly.type
_entity_poly.pdbx_seq_one_letter_code
_entity_poly.pdbx_strand_id
1 'polypeptide(L)'
;MSSHCLRFLSHGPVQTMAVAVPYVLRVRPNRASFRRSRTALRGRASIVGTPVGIPSGEDEIIAAAGKEASGFEPSRSEGWMVERAEKLKDDVRTMFETCDSTEGRLQLVDAIQHLGIDHLFKEEIEYSLSEINASEFISSSLHDVALRFRLLRQHGFHVSPDVFNKFKGDDGRFVSGITNDPRGLLSLYNAAHLLTHDEPELEEAISFATQHLASLSSGTDLNPHLIDQINRALDVPLPRTYRRMETLCYMPEYRQEEGHIPILLELAMLDFNLLQHVHLKELKAISEWWKDLYGYMGLSYIRDRVVESYVWSYVVFYEEDSALARMIFTKIIAFIILMDDTYDSYATIQECRKLNEAIQRWDESATAFLPEYMKKFYSALLKTFKEFQIHVEDDGQYRIDHTKKAFQNLSAYYLQEAEWSYQNYKPSFEEQVALSTVTSTVPLLCVSTTVGRGDALTNEAFEWAANDIGAKIACAKITRFMNDIAAFKRGRKNRGDVVSTVECYMNENKVTSEGAFTKIDLMIEDEWRTINQALCEHRELLPAVQQVLNLAICATFFYGKRKDAYTFSTHLQETVESLFVRPVSI
;
A
#
# COMPACT_ATOMS: atom_id res chain seq x y z
N MET A 1 -25.17 33.33 -42.21
CA MET A 1 -25.40 34.77 -41.90
C MET A 1 -24.99 34.96 -40.46
N SER A 2 -23.92 35.65 -40.36
CA SER A 2 -23.48 36.70 -39.39
C SER A 2 -23.16 36.16 -37.98
N SER A 3 -21.91 36.03 -37.56
CA SER A 3 -20.79 37.01 -37.38
C SER A 3 -20.95 37.92 -36.15
N HIS A 4 -19.87 37.93 -35.37
CA HIS A 4 -19.40 38.93 -34.39
C HIS A 4 -19.73 38.65 -32.93
N CYS A 5 -18.84 38.80 -31.94
CA CYS A 5 -17.54 39.48 -31.87
C CYS A 5 -16.77 39.04 -30.62
N LEU A 6 -15.47 38.94 -30.74
CA LEU A 6 -14.47 38.88 -29.68
C LEU A 6 -14.47 40.16 -28.82
N ARG A 7 -14.31 40.04 -27.53
CA ARG A 7 -13.60 41.07 -26.75
C ARG A 7 -12.75 40.43 -25.62
N PHE A 8 -11.46 40.65 -25.74
CA PHE A 8 -10.44 40.47 -24.73
C PHE A 8 -10.70 41.42 -23.53
N LEU A 9 -10.56 40.93 -22.33
CA LEU A 9 -10.20 41.74 -21.16
C LEU A 9 -9.07 41.04 -20.41
N SER A 10 -7.94 41.72 -20.47
CA SER A 10 -6.73 41.46 -19.68
C SER A 10 -7.00 41.68 -18.19
N HIS A 11 -6.65 40.70 -17.32
CA HIS A 11 -6.46 40.95 -15.91
C HIS A 11 -5.09 40.43 -15.49
N GLY A 12 -4.37 41.27 -14.76
CA GLY A 12 -2.99 41.11 -14.33
C GLY A 12 -2.78 40.02 -13.28
N PRO A 13 -1.53 39.82 -12.81
CA PRO A 13 -1.13 38.63 -12.08
C PRO A 13 -1.64 38.65 -10.64
N VAL A 14 -2.33 37.57 -10.26
CA VAL A 14 -2.64 37.26 -8.89
C VAL A 14 -1.36 36.73 -8.23
N GLN A 15 -0.82 37.46 -7.28
CA GLN A 15 0.26 37.02 -6.40
C GLN A 15 -0.27 35.91 -5.49
N THR A 16 0.07 34.68 -5.77
CA THR A 16 -0.04 33.57 -4.84
C THR A 16 1.05 33.70 -3.77
N MET A 17 0.67 34.06 -2.56
CA MET A 17 1.55 33.94 -1.40
C MET A 17 1.79 32.44 -1.11
N ALA A 18 2.99 31.98 -1.42
CA ALA A 18 3.48 30.72 -0.95
C ALA A 18 3.79 30.82 0.56
N VAL A 19 2.99 30.18 1.39
CA VAL A 19 3.31 30.00 2.81
C VAL A 19 4.33 28.86 2.90
N ALA A 20 5.59 29.23 3.05
CA ALA A 20 6.67 28.30 3.35
C ALA A 20 6.56 27.86 4.82
N VAL A 21 6.29 26.58 5.06
CA VAL A 21 6.41 25.97 6.38
C VAL A 21 7.89 25.56 6.58
N PRO A 22 8.60 26.11 7.58
CA PRO A 22 9.99 25.76 7.81
C PRO A 22 10.09 24.46 8.63
N TYR A 23 10.51 23.38 8.01
CA TYR A 23 11.03 22.22 8.72
C TYR A 23 12.42 22.53 9.29
N VAL A 24 12.51 22.79 10.59
CA VAL A 24 13.78 22.90 11.31
C VAL A 24 13.91 21.68 12.23
N LEU A 25 14.54 20.64 11.75
CA LEU A 25 15.11 19.59 12.60
C LEU A 25 16.55 19.94 12.94
N ARG A 26 16.78 20.46 14.16
CA ARG A 26 18.12 20.59 14.75
C ARG A 26 18.54 19.25 15.37
N VAL A 27 19.35 18.49 14.67
CA VAL A 27 20.15 17.40 15.28
C VAL A 27 21.49 17.99 15.69
N ARG A 28 21.82 17.92 16.97
CA ARG A 28 23.16 18.26 17.49
C ARG A 28 24.13 17.10 17.19
N PRO A 29 25.33 17.35 16.64
CA PRO A 29 26.31 16.29 16.47
C PRO A 29 27.11 16.08 17.76
N ASN A 30 27.15 14.84 18.19
CA ASN A 30 28.08 14.38 19.22
C ASN A 30 29.48 14.17 18.57
N ARG A 31 30.47 14.93 19.00
CA ARG A 31 31.86 14.80 18.57
C ARG A 31 32.52 13.65 19.32
N ALA A 32 32.90 12.60 18.61
CA ALA A 32 33.98 11.72 19.06
C ALA A 32 35.09 11.71 18.00
N SER A 33 36.25 12.14 18.42
CA SER A 33 37.48 12.23 17.67
C SER A 33 38.08 10.84 17.43
N PHE A 34 38.42 10.49 16.19
CA PHE A 34 39.44 9.46 15.93
C PHE A 34 40.47 9.92 14.92
N ARG A 35 41.73 9.67 15.30
CA ARG A 35 42.98 10.07 14.67
C ARG A 35 43.18 9.39 13.31
N ARG A 36 43.70 10.16 12.35
CA ARG A 36 44.26 9.66 11.09
C ARG A 36 45.51 8.84 11.34
N SER A 37 45.65 7.71 10.67
CA SER A 37 46.93 7.15 10.27
C SER A 37 46.91 6.91 8.76
N ARG A 38 47.87 7.53 8.06
CA ARG A 38 48.15 7.31 6.64
C ARG A 38 49.17 6.19 6.52
N THR A 39 48.89 5.21 5.69
CA THR A 39 49.98 4.49 5.00
C THR A 39 49.47 4.08 3.60
N ALA A 40 50.20 4.51 2.61
CA ALA A 40 50.01 4.20 1.21
C ALA A 40 50.69 2.87 0.89
N LEU A 41 49.99 2.01 0.12
CA LEU A 41 50.65 1.00 -0.71
C LEU A 41 49.82 0.79 -2.00
N ARG A 42 50.55 0.97 -3.12
CA ARG A 42 50.08 0.64 -4.48
C ARG A 42 50.02 -0.87 -4.65
N GLY A 43 48.92 -1.38 -5.22
CA GLY A 43 48.84 -2.72 -5.74
C GLY A 43 47.63 -2.85 -6.69
N ARG A 44 47.90 -2.98 -7.98
CA ARG A 44 46.91 -3.39 -8.98
C ARG A 44 46.52 -4.85 -8.70
N ALA A 45 45.25 -5.10 -8.48
CA ALA A 45 44.65 -6.41 -8.67
C ALA A 45 43.21 -6.22 -9.14
N SER A 46 42.88 -6.74 -10.31
CA SER A 46 41.53 -6.91 -10.79
C SER A 46 40.86 -7.92 -9.87
N ILE A 47 39.87 -7.47 -9.12
CA ILE A 47 39.00 -8.36 -8.35
C ILE A 47 37.66 -8.39 -9.08
N VAL A 48 37.43 -9.48 -9.77
CA VAL A 48 36.08 -9.98 -10.08
C VAL A 48 35.50 -10.35 -8.72
N GLY A 49 34.72 -9.45 -8.14
CA GLY A 49 33.99 -9.72 -6.90
C GLY A 49 32.80 -10.60 -7.22
N THR A 50 32.88 -11.87 -6.83
CA THR A 50 31.71 -12.69 -6.62
C THR A 50 30.76 -11.97 -5.66
N PRO A 51 29.44 -11.91 -5.94
CA PRO A 51 28.48 -11.41 -4.98
C PRO A 51 28.51 -12.34 -3.76
N VAL A 52 29.00 -11.83 -2.63
CA VAL A 52 28.80 -12.48 -1.35
C VAL A 52 27.31 -12.39 -1.08
N GLY A 53 26.60 -13.51 -1.22
CA GLY A 53 25.23 -13.65 -0.74
C GLY A 53 25.21 -13.33 0.75
N ILE A 54 24.54 -12.27 1.12
CA ILE A 54 24.11 -12.05 2.50
C ILE A 54 23.20 -13.25 2.81
N PRO A 55 23.37 -13.95 3.96
CA PRO A 55 22.42 -14.98 4.37
C PRO A 55 21.03 -14.33 4.36
N SER A 56 20.14 -14.82 3.52
CA SER A 56 18.77 -14.32 3.46
C SER A 56 18.16 -14.63 4.82
N GLY A 57 17.54 -13.66 5.46
CA GLY A 57 16.77 -13.86 6.69
C GLY A 57 15.63 -14.88 6.52
N GLU A 58 15.44 -15.37 5.32
CA GLU A 58 14.51 -16.43 4.91
C GLU A 58 14.78 -17.75 5.62
N ASP A 59 16.04 -18.19 5.68
CA ASP A 59 16.39 -19.44 6.39
C ASP A 59 16.10 -19.33 7.90
N GLU A 60 16.20 -18.14 8.49
CA GLU A 60 15.84 -17.90 9.88
C GLU A 60 14.32 -17.83 10.07
N ILE A 61 13.56 -17.21 9.14
CA ILE A 61 12.10 -17.16 9.17
C ILE A 61 11.51 -18.56 8.95
N ILE A 62 12.03 -19.31 7.98
CA ILE A 62 11.60 -20.69 7.71
C ILE A 62 12.03 -21.64 8.85
N ALA A 63 13.21 -21.44 9.43
CA ALA A 63 13.68 -22.22 10.58
C ALA A 63 12.92 -21.88 11.87
N ALA A 64 12.52 -20.63 12.07
CA ALA A 64 11.65 -20.20 13.17
C ALA A 64 10.26 -20.84 13.02
N ALA A 65 9.69 -20.83 11.82
CA ALA A 65 8.43 -21.52 11.51
C ALA A 65 8.46 -23.03 11.81
N GLY A 66 9.63 -23.65 11.66
CA GLY A 66 9.82 -25.09 11.99
C GLY A 66 10.01 -25.38 13.49
N LYS A 67 10.47 -24.40 14.27
CA LYS A 67 10.74 -24.56 15.71
C LYS A 67 9.57 -24.16 16.60
N GLU A 68 8.76 -23.19 16.22
CA GLU A 68 7.68 -22.67 17.06
C GLU A 68 6.39 -23.50 17.00
N ALA A 69 6.23 -24.41 16.02
CA ALA A 69 5.18 -25.43 16.11
C ALA A 69 5.29 -26.32 17.37
N SER A 70 6.38 -26.23 18.13
CA SER A 70 6.62 -26.97 19.37
C SER A 70 6.56 -26.14 20.67
N GLY A 71 6.33 -24.84 20.60
CA GLY A 71 6.44 -23.89 21.72
C GLY A 71 5.14 -23.35 22.29
N PHE A 72 3.97 -23.75 21.76
CA PHE A 72 2.68 -23.36 22.35
C PHE A 72 2.47 -24.07 23.69
N GLU A 73 2.06 -23.32 24.71
CA GLU A 73 1.55 -23.95 25.93
C GLU A 73 0.44 -24.95 25.58
N PRO A 74 0.43 -26.17 26.14
CA PRO A 74 -0.54 -27.23 25.78
C PRO A 74 -2.01 -26.85 25.99
N SER A 75 -2.30 -25.72 26.63
CA SER A 75 -3.64 -25.27 26.99
C SER A 75 -4.38 -24.50 25.87
N ARG A 76 -3.71 -24.12 24.76
CA ARG A 76 -4.30 -23.26 23.71
C ARG A 76 -4.02 -23.81 22.31
N SER A 77 -4.53 -25.02 22.03
CA SER A 77 -4.47 -25.60 20.68
C SER A 77 -5.23 -24.76 19.64
N GLU A 78 -4.84 -24.86 18.37
CA GLU A 78 -5.55 -24.22 17.23
C GLU A 78 -7.07 -24.50 17.31
N GLY A 79 -7.47 -25.75 17.62
CA GLY A 79 -8.87 -26.11 17.80
C GLY A 79 -9.58 -25.36 18.93
N TRP A 80 -8.90 -25.14 20.07
CA TRP A 80 -9.45 -24.33 21.14
C TRP A 80 -9.63 -22.86 20.70
N MET A 81 -8.65 -22.30 20.00
CA MET A 81 -8.73 -20.91 19.50
C MET A 81 -9.91 -20.74 18.54
N VAL A 82 -10.14 -21.69 17.63
CA VAL A 82 -11.28 -21.68 16.70
C VAL A 82 -12.59 -21.73 17.48
N GLU A 83 -12.77 -22.70 18.38
CA GLU A 83 -14.01 -22.83 19.17
C GLU A 83 -14.30 -21.58 20.01
N ARG A 84 -13.25 -20.99 20.61
CA ARG A 84 -13.37 -19.77 21.40
C ARG A 84 -13.73 -18.57 20.55
N ALA A 85 -13.09 -18.40 19.37
CA ALA A 85 -13.37 -17.33 18.45
C ALA A 85 -14.83 -17.36 17.95
N GLU A 86 -15.37 -18.56 17.62
CA GLU A 86 -16.77 -18.67 17.19
C GLU A 86 -17.75 -18.20 18.27
N LYS A 87 -17.53 -18.56 19.54
CA LYS A 87 -18.36 -18.06 20.64
C LYS A 87 -18.29 -16.54 20.78
N LEU A 88 -17.09 -15.97 20.66
CA LEU A 88 -16.93 -14.51 20.75
C LEU A 88 -17.54 -13.78 19.57
N LYS A 89 -17.55 -14.37 18.37
CA LYS A 89 -18.25 -13.80 17.21
C LYS A 89 -19.75 -13.65 17.48
N ASP A 90 -20.38 -14.65 18.07
CA ASP A 90 -21.81 -14.60 18.43
C ASP A 90 -22.08 -13.54 19.50
N ASP A 91 -21.19 -13.42 20.49
CA ASP A 91 -21.28 -12.36 21.51
C ASP A 91 -21.18 -10.96 20.87
N VAL A 92 -20.27 -10.75 19.90
CA VAL A 92 -20.13 -9.46 19.19
C VAL A 92 -21.35 -9.18 18.30
N ARG A 93 -21.93 -10.18 17.63
CA ARG A 93 -23.20 -9.99 16.86
C ARG A 93 -24.32 -9.52 17.78
N THR A 94 -24.42 -10.12 18.97
CA THR A 94 -25.38 -9.66 19.98
C THR A 94 -25.15 -8.22 20.41
N MET A 95 -23.89 -7.76 20.46
CA MET A 95 -23.58 -6.34 20.73
C MET A 95 -24.10 -5.42 19.63
N PHE A 96 -23.98 -5.78 18.35
CA PHE A 96 -24.58 -5.01 17.25
C PHE A 96 -26.10 -4.93 17.37
N GLU A 97 -26.77 -6.04 17.73
CA GLU A 97 -28.22 -6.10 17.89
C GLU A 97 -28.74 -5.26 19.07
N THR A 98 -27.96 -5.18 20.17
CA THR A 98 -28.37 -4.53 21.40
C THR A 98 -27.88 -3.09 21.54
N CYS A 99 -27.03 -2.61 20.62
CA CYS A 99 -26.51 -1.25 20.64
C CYS A 99 -27.53 -0.28 20.03
N ASP A 100 -28.26 0.44 20.86
CA ASP A 100 -29.32 1.34 20.43
C ASP A 100 -28.83 2.76 20.08
N SER A 101 -27.68 3.21 20.62
CA SER A 101 -27.18 4.57 20.38
C SER A 101 -26.31 4.67 19.13
N THR A 102 -26.47 5.75 18.37
CA THR A 102 -25.63 6.02 17.19
C THR A 102 -24.15 6.17 17.56
N GLU A 103 -23.84 6.84 18.67
CA GLU A 103 -22.48 6.99 19.17
C GLU A 103 -21.87 5.64 19.57
N GLY A 104 -22.63 4.79 20.25
CA GLY A 104 -22.20 3.44 20.62
C GLY A 104 -21.89 2.56 19.40
N ARG A 105 -22.75 2.63 18.37
CA ARG A 105 -22.50 1.91 17.10
C ARG A 105 -21.27 2.42 16.36
N LEU A 106 -21.05 3.74 16.32
CA LEU A 106 -19.84 4.33 15.75
C LEU A 106 -18.57 3.84 16.47
N GLN A 107 -18.58 3.85 17.81
CA GLN A 107 -17.46 3.38 18.62
C GLN A 107 -17.22 1.87 18.45
N LEU A 108 -18.30 1.08 18.36
CA LEU A 108 -18.20 -0.37 18.14
C LEU A 108 -17.56 -0.67 16.77
N VAL A 109 -18.05 -0.05 15.70
CA VAL A 109 -17.50 -0.22 14.34
C VAL A 109 -16.04 0.25 14.31
N ASP A 110 -15.72 1.37 14.91
CA ASP A 110 -14.35 1.90 14.98
C ASP A 110 -13.38 0.94 15.69
N ALA A 111 -13.77 0.45 16.88
CA ALA A 111 -12.98 -0.51 17.64
C ALA A 111 -12.75 -1.81 16.85
N ILE A 112 -13.79 -2.35 16.21
CA ILE A 112 -13.72 -3.55 15.37
C ILE A 112 -12.75 -3.35 14.20
N GLN A 113 -12.78 -2.18 13.53
CA GLN A 113 -11.87 -1.87 12.42
C GLN A 113 -10.42 -1.71 12.89
N HIS A 114 -10.17 -0.98 13.98
CA HIS A 114 -8.82 -0.81 14.53
C HIS A 114 -8.24 -2.13 15.04
N LEU A 115 -9.07 -2.98 15.63
CA LEU A 115 -8.69 -4.32 16.07
C LEU A 115 -8.53 -5.32 14.90
N GLY A 116 -8.88 -4.93 13.66
CA GLY A 116 -8.66 -5.72 12.45
C GLY A 116 -9.55 -6.95 12.32
N ILE A 117 -10.70 -6.98 12.99
CA ILE A 117 -11.69 -8.06 12.96
C ILE A 117 -12.97 -7.69 12.16
N ASP A 118 -12.94 -6.60 11.44
CA ASP A 118 -14.06 -6.11 10.62
C ASP A 118 -14.44 -7.07 9.47
N HIS A 119 -13.50 -7.84 8.97
CA HIS A 119 -13.75 -8.88 7.97
C HIS A 119 -14.71 -9.99 8.45
N LEU A 120 -14.84 -10.15 9.79
CA LEU A 120 -15.76 -11.11 10.42
C LEU A 120 -17.20 -10.58 10.53
N PHE A 121 -17.43 -9.26 10.35
CA PHE A 121 -18.69 -8.57 10.65
C PHE A 121 -19.10 -7.63 9.51
N LYS A 122 -18.84 -8.01 8.26
CA LYS A 122 -19.08 -7.14 7.07
C LYS A 122 -20.55 -6.74 6.96
N GLU A 123 -21.48 -7.66 7.18
CA GLU A 123 -22.92 -7.42 7.08
C GLU A 123 -23.43 -6.51 8.21
N GLU A 124 -23.00 -6.79 9.45
CA GLU A 124 -23.37 -6.01 10.63
C GLU A 124 -22.85 -4.57 10.55
N ILE A 125 -21.60 -4.38 10.05
CA ILE A 125 -21.00 -3.07 9.83
C ILE A 125 -21.75 -2.31 8.74
N GLU A 126 -22.02 -2.96 7.61
CA GLU A 126 -22.74 -2.35 6.48
C GLU A 126 -24.15 -1.91 6.90
N TYR A 127 -24.86 -2.77 7.63
CA TYR A 127 -26.19 -2.45 8.18
C TYR A 127 -26.10 -1.25 9.14
N SER A 128 -25.16 -1.29 10.10
CA SER A 128 -24.98 -0.21 11.09
C SER A 128 -24.65 1.13 10.43
N LEU A 129 -23.75 1.15 9.45
CA LEU A 129 -23.37 2.38 8.77
C LEU A 129 -24.49 2.91 7.86
N SER A 130 -25.30 2.03 7.27
CA SER A 130 -26.49 2.43 6.51
C SER A 130 -27.53 3.12 7.40
N GLU A 131 -27.80 2.57 8.59
CA GLU A 131 -28.69 3.18 9.59
C GLU A 131 -28.15 4.53 10.10
N ILE A 132 -26.82 4.59 10.40
CA ILE A 132 -26.15 5.82 10.82
C ILE A 132 -26.21 6.90 9.72
N ASN A 133 -26.07 6.51 8.46
CA ASN A 133 -26.17 7.46 7.35
C ASN A 133 -27.59 8.00 7.16
N ALA A 134 -28.61 7.16 7.37
CA ALA A 134 -30.01 7.55 7.25
C ALA A 134 -30.51 8.36 8.45
N SER A 135 -29.84 8.29 9.60
CA SER A 135 -30.27 8.97 10.83
C SER A 135 -29.77 10.42 10.91
N GLU A 136 -30.57 11.27 11.56
CA GLU A 136 -30.10 12.59 11.97
C GLU A 136 -29.06 12.43 13.10
N PHE A 137 -27.91 13.08 12.94
CA PHE A 137 -26.83 13.01 13.90
C PHE A 137 -26.44 14.41 14.43
N ILE A 138 -26.72 14.63 15.69
CA ILE A 138 -26.41 15.89 16.37
C ILE A 138 -25.45 15.58 17.52
N SER A 139 -24.20 16.00 17.37
CA SER A 139 -23.18 15.93 18.42
C SER A 139 -22.40 17.24 18.49
N SER A 140 -22.04 17.68 19.68
CA SER A 140 -21.12 18.82 19.90
C SER A 140 -19.66 18.40 19.97
N SER A 141 -19.40 17.08 19.99
CA SER A 141 -18.06 16.49 20.04
C SER A 141 -17.42 16.50 18.66
N LEU A 142 -16.22 17.08 18.55
CA LEU A 142 -15.44 17.03 17.32
C LEU A 142 -15.07 15.59 16.97
N HIS A 143 -14.71 14.80 18.00
CA HIS A 143 -14.37 13.38 17.82
C HIS A 143 -15.51 12.61 17.15
N ASP A 144 -16.74 12.70 17.70
CA ASP A 144 -17.86 11.89 17.18
C ASP A 144 -18.25 12.29 15.75
N VAL A 145 -18.20 13.60 15.45
CA VAL A 145 -18.50 14.10 14.11
C VAL A 145 -17.46 13.63 13.10
N ALA A 146 -16.19 13.72 13.47
CA ALA A 146 -15.08 13.29 12.61
C ALA A 146 -15.05 11.76 12.46
N LEU A 147 -15.36 11.02 13.52
CA LEU A 147 -15.48 9.58 13.49
C LEU A 147 -16.59 9.13 12.54
N ARG A 148 -17.79 9.71 12.66
CA ARG A 148 -18.90 9.43 11.75
C ARG A 148 -18.53 9.75 10.30
N PHE A 149 -17.92 10.90 10.04
CA PHE A 149 -17.47 11.30 8.72
C PHE A 149 -16.50 10.28 8.13
N ARG A 150 -15.48 9.89 8.90
CA ARG A 150 -14.46 8.94 8.47
C ARG A 150 -15.06 7.57 8.14
N LEU A 151 -15.83 6.99 9.05
CA LEU A 151 -16.41 5.66 8.87
C LEU A 151 -17.34 5.61 7.66
N LEU A 152 -18.20 6.62 7.50
CA LEU A 152 -19.09 6.67 6.35
C LEU A 152 -18.32 6.81 5.03
N ARG A 153 -17.35 7.73 4.94
CA ARG A 153 -16.57 7.90 3.71
C ARG A 153 -15.70 6.69 3.35
N GLN A 154 -15.13 6.02 4.33
CA GLN A 154 -14.38 4.78 4.09
C GLN A 154 -15.24 3.66 3.50
N HIS A 155 -16.55 3.69 3.77
CA HIS A 155 -17.53 2.76 3.21
C HIS A 155 -18.31 3.34 2.01
N GLY A 156 -17.78 4.37 1.36
CA GLY A 156 -18.31 4.91 0.12
C GLY A 156 -19.58 5.76 0.27
N PHE A 157 -20.01 6.11 1.48
CA PHE A 157 -21.10 7.05 1.67
C PHE A 157 -20.63 8.48 1.44
N HIS A 158 -21.39 9.25 0.69
CA HIS A 158 -21.10 10.66 0.52
C HIS A 158 -21.53 11.45 1.77
N VAL A 159 -20.58 12.10 2.41
CA VAL A 159 -20.80 13.01 3.56
C VAL A 159 -20.16 14.35 3.24
N SER A 160 -20.96 15.46 3.29
CA SER A 160 -20.47 16.81 3.05
C SER A 160 -19.48 17.26 4.13
N PRO A 161 -18.38 17.96 3.78
CA PRO A 161 -17.48 18.63 4.72
C PRO A 161 -18.19 19.68 5.61
N ASP A 162 -19.38 20.15 5.23
CA ASP A 162 -20.18 21.13 6.00
C ASP A 162 -20.47 20.68 7.42
N VAL A 163 -20.40 19.38 7.71
CA VAL A 163 -20.56 18.85 9.07
C VAL A 163 -19.56 19.47 10.07
N PHE A 164 -18.43 19.99 9.58
CA PHE A 164 -17.42 20.65 10.39
C PHE A 164 -17.63 22.14 10.58
N ASN A 165 -18.59 22.78 9.88
CA ASN A 165 -18.83 24.22 9.95
C ASN A 165 -19.18 24.70 11.36
N LYS A 166 -19.83 23.88 12.18
CA LYS A 166 -20.15 24.19 13.58
C LYS A 166 -18.91 24.31 14.50
N PHE A 167 -17.76 23.88 14.07
CA PHE A 167 -16.47 24.04 14.77
C PHE A 167 -15.65 25.21 14.22
N LYS A 168 -16.22 25.99 13.29
CA LYS A 168 -15.61 27.19 12.71
C LYS A 168 -16.25 28.45 13.30
N GLY A 169 -15.47 29.53 13.39
CA GLY A 169 -15.94 30.87 13.77
C GLY A 169 -16.56 31.63 12.61
N ASP A 170 -16.99 32.85 12.88
CA ASP A 170 -17.58 33.74 11.86
C ASP A 170 -16.60 34.09 10.73
N ASP A 171 -15.30 33.93 10.95
CA ASP A 171 -14.23 34.10 9.96
C ASP A 171 -14.02 32.86 9.07
N GLY A 172 -14.81 31.80 9.25
CA GLY A 172 -14.72 30.53 8.53
C GLY A 172 -13.59 29.63 8.97
N ARG A 173 -12.78 29.99 9.97
CA ARG A 173 -11.65 29.20 10.48
C ARG A 173 -12.03 28.37 11.68
N PHE A 174 -11.34 27.28 11.92
CA PHE A 174 -11.53 26.46 13.11
C PHE A 174 -11.29 27.29 14.40
N VAL A 175 -12.21 27.17 15.37
CA VAL A 175 -12.11 27.90 16.62
C VAL A 175 -10.99 27.36 17.51
N SER A 176 -10.33 28.26 18.26
CA SER A 176 -9.25 27.84 19.17
C SER A 176 -9.72 26.92 20.30
N GLY A 177 -11.01 26.88 20.60
CA GLY A 177 -11.58 26.00 21.63
C GLY A 177 -11.35 24.52 21.42
N ILE A 178 -11.24 24.07 20.15
CA ILE A 178 -11.01 22.65 19.82
C ILE A 178 -9.53 22.25 19.92
N THR A 179 -8.59 23.19 20.06
CA THR A 179 -7.15 22.87 20.18
C THR A 179 -6.80 22.15 21.48
N ASN A 180 -7.69 22.18 22.46
CA ASN A 180 -7.54 21.48 23.74
C ASN A 180 -8.18 20.07 23.74
N ASP A 181 -8.64 19.59 22.56
CA ASP A 181 -9.20 18.26 22.37
C ASP A 181 -8.28 17.42 21.45
N PRO A 182 -7.21 16.79 21.98
CA PRO A 182 -6.26 16.02 21.18
C PRO A 182 -6.90 14.84 20.44
N ARG A 183 -7.91 14.19 21.07
CA ARG A 183 -8.64 13.07 20.45
C ARG A 183 -9.52 13.58 19.29
N GLY A 184 -10.21 14.68 19.48
CA GLY A 184 -11.00 15.32 18.41
C GLY A 184 -10.14 15.81 17.27
N LEU A 185 -8.97 16.41 17.55
CA LEU A 185 -8.00 16.82 16.51
C LEU A 185 -7.45 15.64 15.72
N LEU A 186 -7.10 14.52 16.38
CA LEU A 186 -6.64 13.30 15.73
C LEU A 186 -7.73 12.71 14.82
N SER A 187 -8.97 12.70 15.31
CA SER A 187 -10.11 12.23 14.54
C SER A 187 -10.39 13.12 13.33
N LEU A 188 -10.33 14.45 13.49
CA LEU A 188 -10.45 15.40 12.40
C LEU A 188 -9.34 15.22 11.36
N TYR A 189 -8.09 15.03 11.80
CA TYR A 189 -6.96 14.77 10.91
C TYR A 189 -7.18 13.54 10.05
N ASN A 190 -7.54 12.43 10.66
CA ASN A 190 -7.81 11.18 9.96
C ASN A 190 -9.03 11.29 9.02
N ALA A 191 -10.09 11.94 9.45
CA ALA A 191 -11.29 12.18 8.66
C ALA A 191 -10.99 13.05 7.42
N ALA A 192 -10.23 14.13 7.60
CA ALA A 192 -9.90 15.06 6.53
C ALA A 192 -9.02 14.43 5.43
N HIS A 193 -8.24 13.38 5.73
CA HIS A 193 -7.47 12.66 4.70
C HIS A 193 -8.33 11.78 3.78
N LEU A 194 -9.64 11.75 3.98
CA LEU A 194 -10.62 11.21 3.03
C LEU A 194 -11.19 12.28 2.10
N LEU A 195 -10.52 13.42 1.97
CA LEU A 195 -10.91 14.48 1.03
C LEU A 195 -10.92 13.96 -0.40
N THR A 196 -11.87 14.46 -1.18
CA THR A 196 -11.98 14.30 -2.63
C THR A 196 -11.50 15.56 -3.35
N HIS A 197 -11.66 15.63 -4.67
CA HIS A 197 -11.40 16.88 -5.40
C HIS A 197 -12.42 17.96 -4.98
N ASP A 198 -12.02 19.22 -5.05
CA ASP A 198 -12.86 20.41 -4.78
C ASP A 198 -13.40 20.52 -3.33
N GLU A 199 -12.65 20.01 -2.33
CA GLU A 199 -12.97 20.13 -0.91
C GLU A 199 -11.90 20.92 -0.11
N PRO A 200 -11.76 22.24 -0.35
CA PRO A 200 -10.75 23.07 0.32
C PRO A 200 -10.94 23.15 1.85
N GLU A 201 -12.16 22.92 2.35
CA GLU A 201 -12.48 22.89 3.79
C GLU A 201 -11.73 21.76 4.50
N LEU A 202 -11.53 20.62 3.83
CA LEU A 202 -10.78 19.50 4.38
C LEU A 202 -9.26 19.71 4.26
N GLU A 203 -8.78 20.44 3.26
CA GLU A 203 -7.38 20.87 3.20
C GLU A 203 -7.03 21.80 4.38
N GLU A 204 -7.93 22.74 4.69
CA GLU A 204 -7.80 23.59 5.88
C GLU A 204 -7.79 22.76 7.16
N ALA A 205 -8.69 21.76 7.27
CA ALA A 205 -8.76 20.85 8.41
C ALA A 205 -7.46 20.06 8.61
N ILE A 206 -6.87 19.52 7.52
CA ILE A 206 -5.56 18.84 7.57
C ILE A 206 -4.48 19.78 8.09
N SER A 207 -4.39 20.98 7.50
CA SER A 207 -3.37 21.97 7.88
C SER A 207 -3.50 22.37 9.36
N PHE A 208 -4.71 22.69 9.79
CA PHE A 208 -5.02 23.06 11.18
C PHE A 208 -4.67 21.92 12.15
N ALA A 209 -5.19 20.70 11.90
CA ALA A 209 -4.96 19.57 12.77
C ALA A 209 -3.47 19.20 12.83
N THR A 210 -2.75 19.19 11.70
CA THR A 210 -1.31 18.90 11.65
C THR A 210 -0.52 19.84 12.55
N GLN A 211 -0.78 21.16 12.48
CA GLN A 211 -0.07 22.15 13.28
C GLN A 211 -0.25 21.92 14.78
N HIS A 212 -1.47 21.64 15.22
CA HIS A 212 -1.78 21.45 16.63
C HIS A 212 -1.32 20.10 17.15
N LEU A 213 -1.52 19.02 16.40
CA LEU A 213 -1.04 17.67 16.77
C LEU A 213 0.49 17.61 16.87
N ALA A 214 1.22 18.24 15.95
CA ALA A 214 2.68 18.32 16.03
C ALA A 214 3.18 19.07 17.28
N SER A 215 2.45 20.10 17.71
CA SER A 215 2.74 20.79 18.98
C SER A 215 2.47 19.91 20.18
N LEU A 216 1.34 19.20 20.20
CA LEU A 216 0.91 18.33 21.30
C LEU A 216 1.83 17.11 21.46
N SER A 217 2.30 16.52 20.36
CA SER A 217 3.22 15.36 20.40
C SER A 217 4.59 15.69 21.02
N SER A 218 4.93 16.97 21.08
CA SER A 218 6.17 17.45 21.72
C SER A 218 6.00 17.76 23.21
N GLY A 219 4.76 17.70 23.75
CA GLY A 219 4.42 17.95 25.13
C GLY A 219 4.51 16.67 26.00
N THR A 220 4.52 16.86 27.32
CA THR A 220 4.62 15.76 28.30
C THR A 220 3.32 15.43 29.02
N ASP A 221 2.25 16.18 28.74
CA ASP A 221 1.03 16.18 29.56
C ASP A 221 -0.07 15.23 29.04
N LEU A 222 0.16 14.59 27.89
CA LEU A 222 -0.80 13.64 27.29
C LEU A 222 -0.50 12.20 27.69
N ASN A 223 -1.55 11.36 27.60
CA ASN A 223 -1.40 9.92 27.70
C ASN A 223 -0.38 9.42 26.62
N PRO A 224 0.66 8.63 27.02
CA PRO A 224 1.67 8.12 26.08
C PRO A 224 1.08 7.41 24.87
N HIS A 225 0.02 6.62 25.04
CA HIS A 225 -0.62 5.91 23.92
C HIS A 225 -1.26 6.87 22.92
N LEU A 226 -1.87 7.96 23.39
CA LEU A 226 -2.40 8.97 22.48
C LEU A 226 -1.27 9.71 21.72
N ILE A 227 -0.14 9.95 22.38
CA ILE A 227 1.06 10.50 21.70
C ILE A 227 1.54 9.54 20.61
N ASP A 228 1.57 8.24 20.87
CA ASP A 228 1.97 7.23 19.89
C ASP A 228 1.00 7.19 18.71
N GLN A 229 -0.31 7.24 18.95
CA GLN A 229 -1.34 7.33 17.91
C GLN A 229 -1.17 8.60 17.06
N ILE A 230 -0.94 9.76 17.69
CA ILE A 230 -0.70 11.02 16.99
C ILE A 230 0.56 10.93 16.12
N ASN A 231 1.66 10.41 16.65
CA ASN A 231 2.90 10.27 15.90
C ASN A 231 2.75 9.32 14.70
N ARG A 232 2.05 8.20 14.87
CA ARG A 232 1.75 7.29 13.76
C ARG A 232 0.89 7.96 12.70
N ALA A 233 -0.16 8.68 13.11
CA ALA A 233 -1.05 9.37 12.19
C ALA A 233 -0.34 10.50 11.42
N LEU A 234 0.55 11.25 12.06
CA LEU A 234 1.37 12.28 11.41
C LEU A 234 2.41 11.68 10.44
N ASP A 235 2.88 10.46 10.69
CA ASP A 235 3.73 9.72 9.77
C ASP A 235 2.94 9.21 8.55
N VAL A 236 1.80 8.56 8.80
CA VAL A 236 0.87 8.03 7.79
C VAL A 236 -0.55 8.13 8.35
N PRO A 237 -1.46 8.89 7.72
CA PRO A 237 -2.84 9.00 8.16
C PRO A 237 -3.54 7.64 8.20
N LEU A 238 -4.40 7.42 9.19
CA LEU A 238 -5.09 6.14 9.39
C LEU A 238 -5.75 5.56 8.12
N PRO A 239 -6.44 6.34 7.26
CA PRO A 239 -7.02 5.80 6.02
C PRO A 239 -6.00 5.26 5.00
N ARG A 240 -4.72 5.59 5.17
CA ARG A 240 -3.62 5.17 4.29
C ARG A 240 -2.66 4.19 4.98
N THR A 241 -3.01 3.75 6.20
CA THR A 241 -2.20 2.83 7.01
C THR A 241 -2.61 1.39 6.74
N TYR A 242 -1.61 0.50 6.68
CA TYR A 242 -1.89 -0.93 6.56
C TYR A 242 -2.55 -1.47 7.83
N ARG A 243 -3.74 -2.02 7.67
CA ARG A 243 -4.65 -2.38 8.78
C ARG A 243 -4.02 -3.33 9.80
N ARG A 244 -3.39 -4.43 9.38
CA ARG A 244 -2.81 -5.40 10.31
C ARG A 244 -1.63 -4.86 11.12
N MET A 245 -0.90 -3.85 10.60
CA MET A 245 0.11 -3.12 11.38
C MET A 245 -0.54 -2.21 12.42
N GLU A 246 -1.62 -1.51 12.05
CA GLU A 246 -2.39 -0.72 13.02
C GLU A 246 -2.96 -1.60 14.12
N THR A 247 -3.51 -2.76 13.79
CA THR A 247 -4.01 -3.76 14.74
C THR A 247 -2.96 -4.15 15.78
N LEU A 248 -1.72 -4.45 15.35
CA LEU A 248 -0.62 -4.81 16.26
C LEU A 248 -0.27 -3.67 17.23
N CYS A 249 -0.33 -2.42 16.76
CA CYS A 249 -0.08 -1.24 17.60
C CYS A 249 -1.27 -0.97 18.54
N TYR A 250 -2.48 -1.11 18.02
CA TYR A 250 -3.70 -0.71 18.72
C TYR A 250 -4.14 -1.70 19.81
N MET A 251 -3.96 -3.01 19.62
CA MET A 251 -4.36 -4.00 20.64
C MET A 251 -3.80 -3.72 22.06
N PRO A 252 -2.50 -3.45 22.24
CA PRO A 252 -1.98 -3.10 23.57
C PRO A 252 -2.46 -1.74 24.07
N GLU A 253 -2.73 -0.77 23.19
CA GLU A 253 -3.28 0.55 23.53
C GLU A 253 -4.74 0.41 23.98
N TYR A 254 -5.55 -0.32 23.21
CA TYR A 254 -6.96 -0.59 23.51
C TYR A 254 -7.17 -1.28 24.86
N ARG A 255 -6.28 -2.20 25.23
CA ARG A 255 -6.31 -2.87 26.54
C ARG A 255 -6.28 -1.88 27.72
N GLN A 256 -5.70 -0.70 27.52
CA GLN A 256 -5.53 0.32 28.55
C GLN A 256 -6.54 1.48 28.42
N GLU A 257 -7.37 1.48 27.41
CA GLU A 257 -8.43 2.47 27.24
C GLU A 257 -9.53 2.24 28.31
N GLU A 258 -9.98 3.32 28.94
CA GLU A 258 -11.14 3.29 29.81
C GLU A 258 -12.39 2.93 28.99
N GLY A 259 -13.08 1.86 29.38
CA GLY A 259 -14.26 1.38 28.65
C GLY A 259 -13.93 0.44 27.49
N HIS A 260 -12.70 -0.04 27.32
CA HIS A 260 -12.41 -1.10 26.34
C HIS A 260 -13.32 -2.33 26.57
N ILE A 261 -13.65 -3.01 25.52
CA ILE A 261 -14.53 -4.18 25.53
C ILE A 261 -13.65 -5.44 25.47
N PRO A 262 -13.49 -6.20 26.58
CA PRO A 262 -12.58 -7.34 26.62
C PRO A 262 -12.85 -8.42 25.59
N ILE A 263 -14.13 -8.63 25.23
CA ILE A 263 -14.56 -9.61 24.20
C ILE A 263 -13.97 -9.26 22.84
N LEU A 264 -13.98 -7.98 22.43
CA LEU A 264 -13.41 -7.53 21.16
C LEU A 264 -11.89 -7.75 21.14
N LEU A 265 -11.21 -7.42 22.23
CA LEU A 265 -9.76 -7.60 22.33
C LEU A 265 -9.37 -9.08 22.28
N GLU A 266 -10.07 -9.95 23.03
CA GLU A 266 -9.82 -11.40 23.01
C GLU A 266 -10.03 -11.97 21.60
N LEU A 267 -11.14 -11.61 20.94
CA LEU A 267 -11.43 -12.04 19.57
C LEU A 267 -10.34 -11.57 18.59
N ALA A 268 -9.88 -10.32 18.71
CA ALA A 268 -8.83 -9.77 17.86
C ALA A 268 -7.50 -10.52 18.01
N MET A 269 -7.11 -10.87 19.24
CA MET A 269 -5.90 -11.64 19.49
C MET A 269 -6.01 -13.07 18.93
N LEU A 270 -7.18 -13.71 19.09
CA LEU A 270 -7.43 -15.05 18.53
C LEU A 270 -7.41 -15.02 17.00
N ASP A 271 -8.14 -14.10 16.38
CA ASP A 271 -8.18 -13.93 14.92
C ASP A 271 -6.79 -13.66 14.35
N PHE A 272 -6.04 -12.77 15.00
CA PHE A 272 -4.68 -12.45 14.55
C PHE A 272 -3.80 -13.70 14.52
N ASN A 273 -3.80 -14.49 15.60
CA ASN A 273 -2.99 -15.71 15.69
C ASN A 273 -3.46 -16.81 14.73
N LEU A 274 -4.78 -16.98 14.55
CA LEU A 274 -5.33 -17.95 13.59
C LEU A 274 -4.93 -17.63 12.15
N LEU A 275 -5.09 -16.37 11.74
CA LEU A 275 -4.68 -15.91 10.41
C LEU A 275 -3.15 -16.00 10.24
N GLN A 276 -2.37 -15.72 11.29
CA GLN A 276 -0.93 -15.87 11.25
C GLN A 276 -0.51 -17.32 10.94
N HIS A 277 -1.20 -18.32 11.49
CA HIS A 277 -0.96 -19.73 11.16
C HIS A 277 -1.24 -20.05 9.68
N VAL A 278 -2.33 -19.50 9.13
CA VAL A 278 -2.67 -19.65 7.71
C VAL A 278 -1.56 -19.05 6.84
N HIS A 279 -1.21 -17.80 7.10
CA HIS A 279 -0.22 -17.07 6.31
C HIS A 279 1.18 -17.67 6.38
N LEU A 280 1.55 -18.23 7.54
CA LEU A 280 2.84 -18.89 7.70
C LEU A 280 2.91 -20.19 6.87
N LYS A 281 1.82 -20.98 6.82
CA LYS A 281 1.71 -22.16 5.94
C LYS A 281 1.83 -21.77 4.46
N GLU A 282 1.17 -20.68 4.05
CA GLU A 282 1.25 -20.17 2.68
C GLU A 282 2.64 -19.63 2.33
N LEU A 283 3.25 -18.86 3.22
CA LEU A 283 4.59 -18.31 3.04
C LEU A 283 5.61 -19.43 2.85
N LYS A 284 5.49 -20.52 3.64
CA LYS A 284 6.30 -21.71 3.45
C LYS A 284 6.08 -22.34 2.08
N ALA A 285 4.83 -22.57 1.68
CA ALA A 285 4.49 -23.19 0.39
C ALA A 285 4.99 -22.36 -0.80
N ILE A 286 4.87 -21.03 -0.75
CA ILE A 286 5.33 -20.15 -1.84
C ILE A 286 6.86 -20.08 -1.89
N SER A 287 7.54 -20.13 -0.74
CA SER A 287 9.01 -20.17 -0.67
C SER A 287 9.56 -21.49 -1.25
N GLU A 288 8.92 -22.62 -0.96
CA GLU A 288 9.26 -23.92 -1.56
C GLU A 288 9.06 -23.90 -3.09
N TRP A 289 7.91 -23.41 -3.56
CA TRP A 289 7.63 -23.23 -4.99
C TRP A 289 8.67 -22.34 -5.67
N TRP A 290 9.03 -21.22 -5.06
CA TRP A 290 10.04 -20.31 -5.60
C TRP A 290 11.43 -20.95 -5.66
N LYS A 291 11.84 -21.65 -4.61
CA LYS A 291 13.12 -22.35 -4.55
C LYS A 291 13.26 -23.38 -5.68
N ASP A 292 12.20 -24.15 -5.93
CA ASP A 292 12.15 -25.13 -7.02
C ASP A 292 12.23 -24.43 -8.39
N LEU A 293 11.45 -23.36 -8.58
CA LEU A 293 11.44 -22.55 -9.80
C LEU A 293 12.80 -21.90 -10.05
N TYR A 294 13.37 -21.26 -9.03
CA TYR A 294 14.68 -20.60 -9.11
C TYR A 294 15.79 -21.60 -9.45
N GLY A 295 15.80 -22.75 -8.79
CA GLY A 295 16.73 -23.84 -9.07
C GLY A 295 16.57 -24.41 -10.49
N TYR A 296 15.33 -24.57 -10.97
CA TYR A 296 15.05 -25.00 -12.34
C TYR A 296 15.56 -23.99 -13.38
N MET A 297 15.33 -22.71 -13.16
CA MET A 297 15.73 -21.66 -14.10
C MET A 297 17.25 -21.45 -14.12
N GLY A 298 17.91 -21.45 -12.98
CA GLY A 298 19.35 -21.25 -12.84
C GLY A 298 19.80 -19.83 -13.23
N LEU A 299 18.95 -18.82 -12.99
CA LEU A 299 19.19 -17.41 -13.36
C LEU A 299 19.78 -16.64 -12.16
N SER A 300 21.10 -16.60 -12.05
CA SER A 300 21.81 -15.99 -10.90
C SER A 300 21.70 -14.46 -10.81
N TYR A 301 21.18 -13.80 -11.84
CA TYR A 301 21.00 -12.35 -11.85
C TYR A 301 19.65 -11.88 -11.27
N ILE A 302 18.72 -12.80 -11.06
CA ILE A 302 17.39 -12.50 -10.54
C ILE A 302 17.46 -12.24 -9.03
N ARG A 303 16.80 -11.16 -8.60
CA ARG A 303 16.63 -10.85 -7.19
C ARG A 303 15.71 -11.89 -6.53
N ASP A 304 16.13 -12.41 -5.39
CA ASP A 304 15.24 -13.20 -4.54
C ASP A 304 14.36 -12.27 -3.72
N ARG A 305 13.06 -12.24 -4.05
CA ARG A 305 12.06 -11.33 -3.48
C ARG A 305 10.71 -12.01 -3.26
N VAL A 306 10.71 -13.33 -3.06
CA VAL A 306 9.45 -14.07 -2.91
C VAL A 306 8.71 -13.70 -1.61
N VAL A 307 9.45 -13.44 -0.52
CA VAL A 307 8.86 -13.03 0.76
C VAL A 307 8.22 -11.65 0.61
N GLU A 308 8.92 -10.68 0.03
CA GLU A 308 8.38 -9.34 -0.23
C GLU A 308 7.19 -9.39 -1.19
N SER A 309 7.22 -10.28 -2.19
CA SER A 309 6.09 -10.51 -3.10
C SER A 309 4.87 -11.05 -2.35
N TYR A 310 5.08 -11.95 -1.40
CA TYR A 310 4.02 -12.45 -0.54
C TYR A 310 3.49 -11.36 0.40
N VAL A 311 4.35 -10.50 0.95
CA VAL A 311 3.93 -9.36 1.77
C VAL A 311 3.06 -8.39 0.98
N TRP A 312 3.37 -8.12 -0.30
CA TRP A 312 2.48 -7.35 -1.19
C TRP A 312 1.09 -7.96 -1.27
N SER A 313 1.02 -9.27 -1.50
CA SER A 313 -0.25 -10.00 -1.58
C SER A 313 -1.02 -9.96 -0.26
N TYR A 314 -0.31 -10.13 0.84
CA TYR A 314 -0.87 -10.09 2.19
C TYR A 314 -1.44 -8.71 2.57
N VAL A 315 -0.79 -7.61 2.15
CA VAL A 315 -1.33 -6.26 2.37
C VAL A 315 -2.63 -6.04 1.60
N VAL A 316 -2.75 -6.64 0.41
CA VAL A 316 -3.98 -6.54 -0.41
C VAL A 316 -5.08 -7.46 0.13
N PHE A 317 -4.72 -8.69 0.53
CA PHE A 317 -5.64 -9.75 0.95
C PHE A 317 -5.11 -10.46 2.20
N TYR A 318 -5.56 -10.11 3.37
CA TYR A 318 -5.16 -10.82 4.58
C TYR A 318 -6.20 -11.84 5.06
N GLU A 319 -7.43 -11.79 4.56
CA GLU A 319 -8.53 -12.65 4.94
C GLU A 319 -8.31 -14.11 4.49
N GLU A 320 -8.79 -15.06 5.28
CA GLU A 320 -8.61 -16.49 5.04
C GLU A 320 -9.22 -16.94 3.70
N ASP A 321 -10.40 -16.43 3.35
CA ASP A 321 -11.12 -16.74 2.11
C ASP A 321 -10.38 -16.31 0.83
N SER A 322 -9.36 -15.50 0.96
CA SER A 322 -8.56 -14.96 -0.13
C SER A 322 -7.27 -15.75 -0.42
N ALA A 323 -7.09 -16.92 0.18
CA ALA A 323 -5.87 -17.73 0.08
C ALA A 323 -5.46 -18.02 -1.37
N LEU A 324 -6.40 -18.45 -2.23
CA LEU A 324 -6.12 -18.74 -3.65
C LEU A 324 -5.69 -17.47 -4.40
N ALA A 325 -6.42 -16.36 -4.22
CA ALA A 325 -6.09 -15.07 -4.85
C ALA A 325 -4.70 -14.60 -4.40
N ARG A 326 -4.39 -14.69 -3.11
CA ARG A 326 -3.09 -14.32 -2.53
C ARG A 326 -1.93 -15.11 -3.15
N MET A 327 -2.08 -16.44 -3.30
CA MET A 327 -1.07 -17.29 -3.89
C MET A 327 -0.87 -17.03 -5.39
N ILE A 328 -1.94 -16.83 -6.16
CA ILE A 328 -1.86 -16.47 -7.59
C ILE A 328 -1.18 -15.11 -7.75
N PHE A 329 -1.61 -14.12 -6.98
CA PHE A 329 -1.07 -12.77 -7.02
C PHE A 329 0.44 -12.74 -6.69
N THR A 330 0.87 -13.49 -5.67
CA THR A 330 2.30 -13.63 -5.32
C THR A 330 3.12 -14.22 -6.48
N LYS A 331 2.61 -15.27 -7.13
CA LYS A 331 3.28 -15.88 -8.29
C LYS A 331 3.38 -14.90 -9.47
N ILE A 332 2.35 -14.07 -9.70
CA ILE A 332 2.37 -13.03 -10.73
C ILE A 332 3.46 -12.01 -10.43
N ILE A 333 3.54 -11.50 -9.19
CA ILE A 333 4.61 -10.58 -8.78
C ILE A 333 6.00 -11.22 -8.97
N ALA A 334 6.17 -12.48 -8.61
CA ALA A 334 7.44 -13.20 -8.82
C ALA A 334 7.84 -13.23 -10.31
N PHE A 335 6.90 -13.47 -11.23
CA PHE A 335 7.17 -13.40 -12.67
C PHE A 335 7.40 -11.99 -13.19
N ILE A 336 6.79 -10.97 -12.57
CA ILE A 336 7.09 -9.57 -12.86
C ILE A 336 8.55 -9.27 -12.51
N ILE A 337 9.05 -9.70 -11.35
CA ILE A 337 10.44 -9.50 -10.94
C ILE A 337 11.40 -10.20 -11.90
N LEU A 338 11.09 -11.45 -12.29
CA LEU A 338 11.87 -12.18 -13.29
C LEU A 338 11.97 -11.42 -14.61
N MET A 339 10.87 -10.84 -15.06
CA MET A 339 10.79 -10.05 -16.27
C MET A 339 11.56 -8.74 -16.15
N ASP A 340 11.33 -7.99 -15.08
CA ASP A 340 11.98 -6.71 -14.75
C ASP A 340 13.51 -6.84 -14.75
N ASP A 341 14.06 -7.75 -13.92
CA ASP A 341 15.51 -7.99 -13.83
C ASP A 341 16.12 -8.44 -15.16
N THR A 342 15.34 -9.15 -15.99
CA THR A 342 15.80 -9.57 -17.32
C THR A 342 15.90 -8.39 -18.27
N TYR A 343 14.90 -7.50 -18.31
CA TYR A 343 14.90 -6.31 -19.17
C TYR A 343 15.92 -5.27 -18.72
N ASP A 344 15.99 -4.99 -17.43
CA ASP A 344 16.77 -3.87 -16.90
C ASP A 344 18.26 -4.19 -16.75
N SER A 345 18.57 -5.39 -16.27
CA SER A 345 19.89 -5.65 -15.70
C SER A 345 20.73 -6.62 -16.51
N TYR A 346 20.13 -7.49 -17.32
CA TYR A 346 20.88 -8.60 -17.88
C TYR A 346 20.81 -8.72 -19.41
N ALA A 347 19.63 -8.68 -20.02
CA ALA A 347 19.45 -8.93 -21.44
C ALA A 347 20.01 -7.79 -22.32
N THR A 348 20.52 -8.15 -23.50
CA THR A 348 20.78 -7.17 -24.54
C THR A 348 19.49 -6.69 -25.16
N ILE A 349 19.49 -5.51 -25.81
CA ILE A 349 18.27 -4.96 -26.44
C ILE A 349 17.67 -5.93 -27.50
N GLN A 350 18.49 -6.68 -28.22
CA GLN A 350 18.01 -7.69 -29.17
C GLN A 350 17.33 -8.87 -28.46
N GLU A 351 17.82 -9.26 -27.31
CA GLU A 351 17.22 -10.30 -26.48
C GLU A 351 15.93 -9.81 -25.84
N CYS A 352 15.87 -8.55 -25.38
CA CYS A 352 14.64 -7.89 -24.92
C CYS A 352 13.54 -7.92 -25.99
N ARG A 353 13.87 -7.59 -27.24
CA ARG A 353 12.93 -7.68 -28.37
C ARG A 353 12.40 -9.09 -28.60
N LYS A 354 13.27 -10.11 -28.53
CA LYS A 354 12.86 -11.52 -28.65
C LYS A 354 11.97 -11.95 -27.50
N LEU A 355 12.30 -11.55 -26.26
CA LEU A 355 11.48 -11.88 -25.09
C LEU A 355 10.10 -11.25 -25.21
N ASN A 356 10.02 -9.96 -25.58
CA ASN A 356 8.73 -9.33 -25.79
C ASN A 356 7.94 -10.02 -26.92
N GLU A 357 8.56 -10.36 -28.05
CA GLU A 357 7.90 -11.10 -29.13
C GLU A 357 7.32 -12.43 -28.63
N ALA A 358 8.09 -13.20 -27.84
CA ALA A 358 7.63 -14.44 -27.27
C ALA A 358 6.43 -14.23 -26.32
N ILE A 359 6.49 -13.24 -25.43
CA ILE A 359 5.40 -12.90 -24.51
C ILE A 359 4.15 -12.44 -25.27
N GLN A 360 4.29 -11.63 -26.35
CA GLN A 360 3.16 -11.22 -27.18
C GLN A 360 2.50 -12.42 -27.88
N ARG A 361 3.26 -13.39 -28.34
CA ARG A 361 2.73 -14.62 -28.97
C ARG A 361 2.07 -15.56 -27.97
N TRP A 362 2.61 -15.67 -26.78
CA TRP A 362 2.11 -16.53 -25.69
C TRP A 362 1.89 -17.99 -26.09
N ASP A 363 2.80 -18.55 -26.85
CA ASP A 363 2.75 -19.94 -27.31
C ASP A 363 4.11 -20.66 -27.13
N GLU A 364 4.09 -21.99 -26.99
CA GLU A 364 5.29 -22.79 -26.75
C GLU A 364 6.30 -22.74 -27.91
N SER A 365 5.84 -22.48 -29.13
CA SER A 365 6.71 -22.43 -30.32
C SER A 365 7.68 -21.25 -30.27
N ALA A 366 7.34 -20.19 -29.52
CA ALA A 366 8.20 -19.03 -29.34
C ALA A 366 9.50 -19.35 -28.60
N THR A 367 9.58 -20.45 -27.88
CA THR A 367 10.84 -20.90 -27.24
C THR A 367 11.97 -21.13 -28.26
N ALA A 368 11.64 -21.44 -29.50
CA ALA A 368 12.62 -21.76 -30.54
C ALA A 368 13.60 -20.62 -30.85
N PHE A 369 13.18 -19.37 -30.77
CA PHE A 369 14.03 -18.22 -31.08
C PHE A 369 14.58 -17.48 -29.84
N LEU A 370 14.19 -17.91 -28.63
CA LEU A 370 14.72 -17.34 -27.39
C LEU A 370 16.15 -17.81 -27.10
N PRO A 371 16.98 -16.97 -26.47
CA PRO A 371 18.23 -17.40 -25.86
C PRO A 371 18.00 -18.54 -24.85
N GLU A 372 18.98 -19.43 -24.69
CA GLU A 372 18.82 -20.61 -23.85
C GLU A 372 18.39 -20.30 -22.41
N TYR A 373 18.97 -19.26 -21.81
CA TYR A 373 18.65 -18.88 -20.44
C TYR A 373 17.21 -18.35 -20.29
N MET A 374 16.61 -17.76 -21.33
CA MET A 374 15.23 -17.27 -21.30
C MET A 374 14.19 -18.38 -21.52
N LYS A 375 14.55 -19.50 -22.17
CA LYS A 375 13.60 -20.58 -22.50
C LYS A 375 12.93 -21.15 -21.27
N LYS A 376 13.71 -21.40 -20.22
CA LYS A 376 13.18 -21.96 -18.97
C LYS A 376 12.24 -20.98 -18.25
N PHE A 377 12.60 -19.70 -18.19
CA PHE A 377 11.73 -18.66 -17.66
C PHE A 377 10.40 -18.60 -18.41
N TYR A 378 10.48 -18.49 -19.75
CA TYR A 378 9.27 -18.39 -20.58
C TYR A 378 8.38 -19.64 -20.49
N SER A 379 8.97 -20.84 -20.49
CA SER A 379 8.23 -22.09 -20.30
C SER A 379 7.56 -22.18 -18.92
N ALA A 380 8.24 -21.72 -17.87
CA ALA A 380 7.69 -21.68 -16.53
C ALA A 380 6.52 -20.68 -16.44
N LEU A 381 6.63 -19.51 -17.08
CA LEU A 381 5.55 -18.53 -17.17
C LEU A 381 4.28 -19.14 -17.80
N LEU A 382 4.42 -19.76 -18.97
CA LEU A 382 3.29 -20.41 -19.65
C LEU A 382 2.67 -21.52 -18.82
N LYS A 383 3.50 -22.34 -18.16
CA LYS A 383 3.05 -23.42 -17.30
C LYS A 383 2.25 -22.88 -16.11
N THR A 384 2.76 -21.86 -15.44
CA THR A 384 2.10 -21.28 -14.25
C THR A 384 0.76 -20.66 -14.59
N PHE A 385 0.63 -19.99 -15.75
CA PHE A 385 -0.68 -19.47 -16.18
C PHE A 385 -1.66 -20.59 -16.55
N LYS A 386 -1.18 -21.73 -17.10
CA LYS A 386 -2.01 -22.94 -17.28
C LYS A 386 -2.46 -23.52 -15.92
N GLU A 387 -1.60 -23.52 -14.90
CA GLU A 387 -1.97 -23.92 -13.55
C GLU A 387 -3.05 -23.02 -12.95
N PHE A 388 -2.99 -21.71 -13.17
CA PHE A 388 -4.06 -20.79 -12.74
C PHE A 388 -5.41 -21.16 -13.36
N GLN A 389 -5.44 -21.52 -14.66
CA GLN A 389 -6.65 -21.96 -15.35
C GLN A 389 -7.27 -23.24 -14.76
N ILE A 390 -6.46 -24.11 -14.15
CA ILE A 390 -6.94 -25.33 -13.50
C ILE A 390 -7.58 -25.04 -12.14
N HIS A 391 -7.07 -24.03 -11.42
CA HIS A 391 -7.49 -23.74 -10.05
C HIS A 391 -8.62 -22.70 -9.97
N VAL A 392 -8.86 -21.95 -11.04
CA VAL A 392 -9.91 -20.95 -11.13
C VAL A 392 -11.11 -21.56 -11.84
N GLU A 393 -12.31 -21.37 -11.30
CA GLU A 393 -13.56 -21.87 -11.86
C GLU A 393 -13.82 -21.32 -13.28
N ASP A 394 -14.64 -22.00 -14.06
CA ASP A 394 -14.87 -21.70 -15.48
C ASP A 394 -15.35 -20.26 -15.73
N ASP A 395 -16.14 -19.72 -14.83
CA ASP A 395 -16.65 -18.34 -14.88
C ASP A 395 -15.58 -17.27 -14.56
N GLY A 396 -14.45 -17.66 -13.99
CA GLY A 396 -13.30 -16.81 -13.73
C GLY A 396 -12.18 -16.85 -14.80
N GLN A 397 -12.28 -17.73 -15.80
CA GLN A 397 -11.22 -17.93 -16.80
C GLN A 397 -10.89 -16.65 -17.60
N TYR A 398 -11.90 -15.85 -17.93
CA TYR A 398 -11.71 -14.58 -18.65
C TYR A 398 -10.83 -13.58 -17.88
N ARG A 399 -10.81 -13.62 -16.54
CA ARG A 399 -9.95 -12.79 -15.67
C ARG A 399 -8.48 -13.14 -15.86
N ILE A 400 -8.19 -14.42 -16.06
CA ILE A 400 -6.82 -14.89 -16.37
C ILE A 400 -6.40 -14.39 -17.75
N ASP A 401 -7.29 -14.42 -18.74
CA ASP A 401 -7.00 -13.91 -20.09
C ASP A 401 -6.74 -12.40 -20.08
N HIS A 402 -7.47 -11.63 -19.28
CA HIS A 402 -7.21 -10.20 -19.08
C HIS A 402 -5.88 -9.96 -18.35
N THR A 403 -5.57 -10.76 -17.33
CA THR A 403 -4.27 -10.71 -16.62
C THR A 403 -3.11 -11.02 -17.59
N LYS A 404 -3.27 -12.02 -18.45
CA LYS A 404 -2.32 -12.32 -19.53
C LYS A 404 -2.10 -11.12 -20.46
N LYS A 405 -3.18 -10.47 -20.92
CA LYS A 405 -3.10 -9.25 -21.77
C LYS A 405 -2.39 -8.12 -21.04
N ALA A 406 -2.68 -7.92 -19.75
CA ALA A 406 -2.00 -6.92 -18.93
C ALA A 406 -0.50 -7.23 -18.76
N PHE A 407 -0.13 -8.51 -18.63
CA PHE A 407 1.26 -8.97 -18.58
C PHE A 407 1.98 -8.73 -19.93
N GLN A 408 1.31 -9.00 -21.04
CA GLN A 408 1.83 -8.70 -22.38
C GLN A 408 2.06 -7.19 -22.57
N ASN A 409 1.11 -6.37 -22.11
CA ASN A 409 1.22 -4.92 -22.14
C ASN A 409 2.43 -4.44 -21.30
N LEU A 410 2.58 -4.93 -20.08
CA LEU A 410 3.73 -4.59 -19.24
C LEU A 410 5.05 -4.94 -19.92
N SER A 411 5.16 -6.11 -20.56
CA SER A 411 6.34 -6.52 -21.32
C SER A 411 6.68 -5.53 -22.44
N ALA A 412 5.66 -5.03 -23.17
CA ALA A 412 5.86 -4.04 -24.23
C ALA A 412 6.42 -2.72 -23.69
N TYR A 413 5.95 -2.28 -22.53
CA TYR A 413 6.44 -1.05 -21.88
C TYR A 413 7.83 -1.22 -21.28
N TYR A 414 8.17 -2.38 -20.72
CA TYR A 414 9.54 -2.70 -20.30
C TYR A 414 10.50 -2.71 -21.50
N LEU A 415 10.07 -3.23 -22.66
CA LEU A 415 10.86 -3.11 -23.88
C LEU A 415 11.07 -1.65 -24.28
N GLN A 416 10.04 -0.79 -24.19
CA GLN A 416 10.18 0.62 -24.48
C GLN A 416 11.16 1.32 -23.52
N GLU A 417 11.14 0.97 -22.24
CA GLU A 417 12.10 1.45 -21.25
C GLU A 417 13.54 1.05 -21.63
N ALA A 418 13.74 -0.23 -21.98
CA ALA A 418 15.03 -0.73 -22.46
C ALA A 418 15.50 -0.04 -23.75
N GLU A 419 14.59 0.24 -24.69
CA GLU A 419 14.90 1.01 -25.91
C GLU A 419 15.32 2.45 -25.60
N TRP A 420 14.64 3.13 -24.68
CA TRP A 420 15.02 4.47 -24.23
C TRP A 420 16.40 4.46 -23.58
N SER A 421 16.68 3.49 -22.71
CA SER A 421 18.00 3.33 -22.11
C SER A 421 19.07 3.05 -23.17
N TYR A 422 18.82 2.15 -24.11
CA TYR A 422 19.75 1.81 -25.18
C TYR A 422 20.07 2.99 -26.09
N GLN A 423 19.09 3.82 -26.43
CA GLN A 423 19.22 5.02 -27.25
C GLN A 423 19.73 6.23 -26.48
N ASN A 424 19.89 6.11 -25.16
CA ASN A 424 20.18 7.23 -24.27
C ASN A 424 19.17 8.37 -24.43
N TYR A 425 17.89 8.01 -24.67
CA TYR A 425 16.78 8.94 -24.80
C TYR A 425 16.55 9.66 -23.47
N LYS A 426 16.18 10.94 -23.56
CA LYS A 426 15.86 11.76 -22.38
C LYS A 426 14.41 12.22 -22.50
N PRO A 427 13.49 11.52 -21.84
CA PRO A 427 12.07 11.88 -21.87
C PRO A 427 11.82 13.21 -21.15
N SER A 428 10.73 13.87 -21.53
CA SER A 428 10.09 14.90 -20.72
C SER A 428 9.51 14.30 -19.45
N PHE A 429 9.13 15.14 -18.49
CA PHE A 429 8.46 14.67 -17.27
C PHE A 429 7.15 13.92 -17.60
N GLU A 430 6.35 14.46 -18.51
CA GLU A 430 5.08 13.86 -18.94
C GLU A 430 5.29 12.49 -19.60
N GLU A 431 6.24 12.36 -20.52
CA GLU A 431 6.57 11.09 -21.17
C GLU A 431 7.05 10.05 -20.16
N GLN A 432 7.89 10.48 -19.20
CA GLN A 432 8.36 9.59 -18.15
C GLN A 432 7.23 9.13 -17.22
N VAL A 433 6.33 10.02 -16.83
CA VAL A 433 5.16 9.67 -16.03
C VAL A 433 4.26 8.70 -16.80
N ALA A 434 3.98 8.95 -18.08
CA ALA A 434 3.14 8.08 -18.89
C ALA A 434 3.73 6.65 -19.00
N LEU A 435 5.02 6.54 -19.29
CA LEU A 435 5.71 5.24 -19.39
C LEU A 435 5.74 4.55 -18.01
N SER A 436 6.24 5.26 -17.00
CA SER A 436 6.50 4.68 -15.68
C SER A 436 5.23 4.34 -14.89
N THR A 437 4.10 4.94 -15.22
CA THR A 437 2.79 4.54 -14.71
C THR A 437 2.49 3.09 -15.08
N VAL A 438 2.77 2.66 -16.31
CA VAL A 438 2.57 1.26 -16.70
C VAL A 438 3.67 0.36 -16.14
N THR A 439 4.94 0.79 -16.23
CA THR A 439 6.08 0.00 -15.70
C THR A 439 6.15 -0.02 -14.16
N SER A 440 5.28 0.74 -13.47
CA SER A 440 5.03 0.57 -12.02
C SER A 440 4.44 -0.78 -11.68
N THR A 441 3.98 -1.55 -12.66
CA THR A 441 3.29 -2.85 -12.55
C THR A 441 1.84 -2.78 -12.07
N VAL A 442 1.43 -1.69 -11.40
CA VAL A 442 0.11 -1.53 -10.80
C VAL A 442 -1.06 -1.80 -11.76
N PRO A 443 -1.04 -1.36 -13.04
CA PRO A 443 -2.13 -1.69 -13.96
C PRO A 443 -2.34 -3.20 -14.17
N LEU A 444 -1.27 -3.98 -14.19
CA LEU A 444 -1.35 -5.44 -14.20
C LEU A 444 -1.85 -5.97 -12.84
N LEU A 445 -1.31 -5.43 -11.75
CA LEU A 445 -1.68 -5.88 -10.41
C LEU A 445 -3.16 -5.62 -10.11
N CYS A 446 -3.74 -4.47 -10.50
CA CYS A 446 -5.17 -4.19 -10.35
C CYS A 446 -6.06 -5.26 -11.03
N VAL A 447 -5.71 -5.70 -12.23
CA VAL A 447 -6.43 -6.80 -12.90
C VAL A 447 -6.21 -8.10 -12.16
N SER A 448 -4.97 -8.37 -11.73
CA SER A 448 -4.60 -9.62 -11.06
C SER A 448 -5.28 -9.81 -9.71
N THR A 449 -5.67 -8.72 -9.00
CA THR A 449 -6.40 -8.81 -7.73
C THR A 449 -7.77 -9.46 -7.87
N THR A 450 -8.30 -9.53 -9.08
CA THR A 450 -9.61 -10.11 -9.35
C THR A 450 -9.57 -11.63 -9.55
N VAL A 451 -8.38 -12.21 -9.78
CA VAL A 451 -8.21 -13.64 -10.08
C VAL A 451 -8.27 -14.46 -8.78
N GLY A 452 -9.05 -15.52 -8.79
CA GLY A 452 -9.18 -16.42 -7.63
C GLY A 452 -10.09 -15.90 -6.52
N ARG A 453 -10.92 -14.86 -6.81
CA ARG A 453 -11.87 -14.27 -5.86
C ARG A 453 -13.27 -14.89 -5.93
N GLY A 454 -13.56 -15.73 -6.93
CA GLY A 454 -14.88 -16.36 -7.12
C GLY A 454 -16.01 -15.33 -7.07
N ASP A 455 -17.12 -15.71 -6.41
CA ASP A 455 -18.32 -14.87 -6.25
C ASP A 455 -18.12 -13.63 -5.37
N ALA A 456 -17.01 -13.53 -4.63
CA ALA A 456 -16.72 -12.35 -3.83
C ALA A 456 -16.48 -11.07 -4.66
N LEU A 457 -16.35 -11.22 -6.00
CA LEU A 457 -16.17 -10.10 -6.91
C LEU A 457 -17.06 -10.26 -8.15
N THR A 458 -18.01 -9.34 -8.34
CA THR A 458 -18.93 -9.37 -9.49
C THR A 458 -18.25 -9.10 -10.81
N ASN A 459 -18.94 -9.37 -11.93
CA ASN A 459 -18.41 -9.06 -13.26
C ASN A 459 -18.26 -7.55 -13.47
N GLU A 460 -19.19 -6.73 -12.96
CA GLU A 460 -19.11 -5.27 -13.00
C GLU A 460 -17.88 -4.76 -12.25
N ALA A 461 -17.60 -5.32 -11.08
CA ALA A 461 -16.42 -4.99 -10.28
C ALA A 461 -15.11 -5.37 -11.01
N PHE A 462 -15.10 -6.51 -11.71
CA PHE A 462 -13.98 -6.89 -12.56
C PHE A 462 -13.80 -5.92 -13.74
N GLU A 463 -14.88 -5.60 -14.48
CA GLU A 463 -14.81 -4.68 -15.63
C GLU A 463 -14.33 -3.29 -15.18
N TRP A 464 -14.76 -2.84 -14.01
CA TRP A 464 -14.24 -1.61 -13.42
C TRP A 464 -12.74 -1.71 -13.13
N ALA A 465 -12.28 -2.72 -12.42
CA ALA A 465 -10.85 -2.90 -12.09
C ALA A 465 -9.96 -3.04 -13.34
N ALA A 466 -10.48 -3.67 -14.40
CA ALA A 466 -9.76 -3.85 -15.66
C ALA A 466 -9.70 -2.56 -16.48
N ASN A 467 -10.78 -1.78 -16.53
CA ASN A 467 -10.97 -0.69 -17.48
C ASN A 467 -10.96 0.72 -16.86
N ASP A 468 -11.13 0.85 -15.52
CA ASP A 468 -11.04 2.16 -14.87
C ASP A 468 -9.69 2.80 -15.11
N ILE A 469 -9.72 4.05 -15.54
CA ILE A 469 -8.50 4.82 -15.82
C ILE A 469 -8.16 5.70 -14.61
N GLY A 470 -9.15 6.17 -13.86
CA GLY A 470 -8.98 7.10 -12.75
C GLY A 470 -8.20 6.49 -11.59
N ALA A 471 -8.84 5.66 -10.78
CA ALA A 471 -8.26 5.11 -9.55
C ALA A 471 -7.04 4.21 -9.81
N LYS A 472 -7.07 3.39 -10.87
CA LYS A 472 -5.94 2.55 -11.28
C LYS A 472 -4.69 3.35 -11.63
N ILE A 473 -4.84 4.43 -12.41
CA ILE A 473 -3.72 5.30 -12.79
C ILE A 473 -3.24 6.10 -11.58
N ALA A 474 -4.15 6.58 -10.74
CA ALA A 474 -3.80 7.25 -9.49
C ALA A 474 -2.95 6.35 -8.57
N CYS A 475 -3.38 5.11 -8.35
CA CYS A 475 -2.60 4.12 -7.59
C CYS A 475 -1.21 3.87 -8.22
N ALA A 476 -1.13 3.75 -9.55
CA ALA A 476 0.13 3.55 -10.27
C ALA A 476 1.09 4.75 -10.10
N LYS A 477 0.58 5.97 -10.18
CA LYS A 477 1.38 7.19 -9.96
C LYS A 477 1.84 7.31 -8.51
N ILE A 478 0.97 7.07 -7.52
CA ILE A 478 1.37 7.03 -6.09
C ILE A 478 2.54 6.07 -5.92
N THR A 479 2.41 4.85 -6.40
CA THR A 479 3.43 3.80 -6.28
C THR A 479 4.74 4.23 -6.95
N ARG A 480 4.69 4.73 -8.17
CA ARG A 480 5.88 5.16 -8.92
C ARG A 480 6.55 6.37 -8.28
N PHE A 481 5.82 7.39 -7.92
CA PHE A 481 6.36 8.59 -7.33
C PHE A 481 7.03 8.33 -5.99
N MET A 482 6.38 7.54 -5.11
CA MET A 482 6.97 7.16 -3.82
C MET A 482 8.24 6.32 -4.01
N ASN A 483 8.22 5.36 -4.94
CA ASN A 483 9.40 4.54 -5.27
C ASN A 483 10.54 5.41 -5.83
N ASP A 484 10.28 6.30 -6.78
CA ASP A 484 11.29 7.16 -7.40
C ASP A 484 11.94 8.12 -6.39
N ILE A 485 11.16 8.71 -5.46
CA ILE A 485 11.69 9.53 -4.37
C ILE A 485 12.59 8.70 -3.45
N ALA A 486 12.15 7.50 -3.06
CA ALA A 486 12.91 6.61 -2.20
C ALA A 486 14.22 6.14 -2.88
N ALA A 487 14.16 5.76 -4.15
CA ALA A 487 15.29 5.34 -4.96
C ALA A 487 16.30 6.50 -5.19
N PHE A 488 15.79 7.71 -5.48
CA PHE A 488 16.66 8.90 -5.65
C PHE A 488 17.42 9.21 -4.36
N LYS A 489 16.78 9.17 -3.20
CA LYS A 489 17.44 9.38 -1.90
C LYS A 489 18.49 8.32 -1.58
N ARG A 490 18.31 7.11 -2.05
CA ARG A 490 19.29 6.02 -1.93
C ARG A 490 20.57 6.30 -2.72
N GLY A 491 20.51 7.08 -3.80
CA GLY A 491 21.66 7.52 -4.60
C GLY A 491 22.31 6.42 -5.44
N ARG A 492 21.64 5.28 -5.67
CA ARG A 492 22.12 4.21 -6.55
C ARG A 492 21.23 4.09 -7.78
N LYS A 493 21.89 4.04 -8.96
CA LYS A 493 21.26 3.62 -10.21
C LYS A 493 21.80 2.26 -10.62
N ASN A 494 20.93 1.38 -11.07
CA ASN A 494 21.32 0.18 -11.76
C ASN A 494 21.81 0.55 -13.19
N ARG A 495 22.62 -0.35 -13.78
CA ARG A 495 23.10 -0.17 -15.15
C ARG A 495 21.92 -0.44 -16.08
N GLY A 496 21.24 0.53 -16.54
CA GLY A 496 20.05 0.41 -17.39
C GLY A 496 18.85 1.20 -16.87
N ASP A 497 18.91 1.67 -15.60
CA ASP A 497 17.85 2.52 -15.07
C ASP A 497 17.63 3.73 -15.97
N VAL A 498 16.39 3.90 -16.40
CA VAL A 498 15.90 5.10 -17.07
C VAL A 498 15.90 6.25 -16.07
N VAL A 499 15.93 7.46 -16.59
CA VAL A 499 15.82 8.68 -15.77
C VAL A 499 14.52 8.64 -14.98
N SER A 500 14.59 8.76 -13.64
CA SER A 500 13.40 8.76 -12.78
C SER A 500 12.52 9.99 -12.98
N THR A 501 11.26 9.93 -12.54
CA THR A 501 10.35 11.09 -12.55
C THR A 501 10.93 12.29 -11.79
N VAL A 502 11.66 12.05 -10.70
CA VAL A 502 12.37 13.09 -9.94
C VAL A 502 13.40 13.81 -10.82
N GLU A 503 14.25 13.06 -11.52
CA GLU A 503 15.28 13.63 -12.38
C GLU A 503 14.70 14.35 -13.59
N CYS A 504 13.65 13.80 -14.22
CA CYS A 504 12.95 14.46 -15.31
C CYS A 504 12.38 15.80 -14.85
N TYR A 505 11.70 15.83 -13.70
CA TYR A 505 11.14 17.06 -13.14
C TYR A 505 12.23 18.10 -12.84
N MET A 506 13.33 17.67 -12.18
CA MET A 506 14.48 18.54 -11.90
C MET A 506 15.10 19.15 -13.16
N ASN A 507 15.30 18.32 -14.19
CA ASN A 507 15.92 18.74 -15.44
C ASN A 507 15.06 19.72 -16.23
N GLU A 508 13.75 19.47 -16.31
CA GLU A 508 12.80 20.28 -17.05
C GLU A 508 12.55 21.62 -16.37
N ASN A 509 12.32 21.61 -15.06
CA ASN A 509 11.96 22.81 -14.29
C ASN A 509 13.15 23.56 -13.69
N LYS A 510 14.39 23.04 -13.83
CA LYS A 510 15.62 23.64 -13.29
C LYS A 510 15.56 23.85 -11.76
N VAL A 511 14.95 22.91 -11.05
CA VAL A 511 14.82 22.94 -9.59
C VAL A 511 15.76 21.94 -8.91
N THR A 512 15.93 22.11 -7.60
CA THR A 512 16.66 21.16 -6.75
C THR A 512 15.83 19.90 -6.51
N SER A 513 16.47 18.84 -6.01
CA SER A 513 15.77 17.61 -5.61
C SER A 513 14.68 17.87 -4.57
N GLU A 514 14.91 18.75 -3.59
CA GLU A 514 13.90 19.09 -2.59
C GLU A 514 12.70 19.81 -3.22
N GLY A 515 12.94 20.70 -4.20
CA GLY A 515 11.86 21.33 -4.97
C GLY A 515 11.06 20.31 -5.79
N ALA A 516 11.74 19.33 -6.39
CA ALA A 516 11.09 18.24 -7.10
C ALA A 516 10.27 17.35 -6.15
N PHE A 517 10.82 16.96 -4.99
CA PHE A 517 10.10 16.17 -3.99
C PHE A 517 8.84 16.89 -3.52
N THR A 518 8.93 18.17 -3.18
CA THR A 518 7.75 18.95 -2.74
C THR A 518 6.64 18.93 -3.80
N LYS A 519 6.99 19.07 -5.07
CA LYS A 519 5.97 19.05 -6.14
C LYS A 519 5.39 17.66 -6.36
N ILE A 520 6.24 16.63 -6.33
CA ILE A 520 5.80 15.24 -6.50
C ILE A 520 4.95 14.79 -5.31
N ASP A 521 5.28 15.21 -4.07
CA ASP A 521 4.44 14.96 -2.89
C ASP A 521 3.03 15.57 -3.06
N LEU A 522 2.92 16.79 -3.62
CA LEU A 522 1.61 17.38 -3.94
C LEU A 522 0.85 16.60 -5.02
N MET A 523 1.56 16.02 -6.01
CA MET A 523 0.93 15.14 -6.99
C MET A 523 0.46 13.83 -6.36
N ILE A 524 1.21 13.26 -5.40
CA ILE A 524 0.79 12.08 -4.64
C ILE A 524 -0.51 12.38 -3.86
N GLU A 525 -0.60 13.56 -3.22
CA GLU A 525 -1.82 13.97 -2.52
C GLU A 525 -3.02 14.13 -3.46
N ASP A 526 -2.80 14.65 -4.66
CA ASP A 526 -3.86 14.77 -5.67
C ASP A 526 -4.36 13.40 -6.16
N GLU A 527 -3.46 12.43 -6.35
CA GLU A 527 -3.83 11.07 -6.72
C GLU A 527 -4.57 10.34 -5.58
N TRP A 528 -4.27 10.64 -4.31
CA TRP A 528 -5.05 10.12 -3.18
C TRP A 528 -6.50 10.65 -3.18
N ARG A 529 -6.73 11.91 -3.59
CA ARG A 529 -8.08 12.45 -3.77
C ARG A 529 -8.86 11.67 -4.83
N THR A 530 -8.20 11.33 -5.94
CA THR A 530 -8.80 10.49 -7.00
C THR A 530 -9.24 9.12 -6.48
N ILE A 531 -8.42 8.47 -5.64
CA ILE A 531 -8.79 7.17 -5.02
C ILE A 531 -9.96 7.36 -4.04
N ASN A 532 -9.93 8.39 -3.19
CA ASN A 532 -11.02 8.69 -2.26
C ASN A 532 -12.33 8.99 -3.00
N GLN A 533 -12.25 9.69 -4.13
CA GLN A 533 -13.41 9.98 -4.96
C GLN A 533 -14.01 8.71 -5.55
N ALA A 534 -13.17 7.78 -6.02
CA ALA A 534 -13.64 6.49 -6.52
C ALA A 534 -14.38 5.66 -5.46
N LEU A 535 -13.98 5.74 -4.17
CA LEU A 535 -14.72 5.11 -3.07
C LEU A 535 -16.16 5.63 -2.97
N CYS A 536 -16.34 6.96 -3.12
CA CYS A 536 -17.67 7.58 -3.04
C CYS A 536 -18.51 7.37 -4.31
N GLU A 537 -17.88 7.39 -5.49
CA GLU A 537 -18.59 7.27 -6.77
C GLU A 537 -18.98 5.82 -7.11
N HIS A 538 -18.25 4.83 -6.60
CA HIS A 538 -18.43 3.42 -6.93
C HIS A 538 -18.67 2.56 -5.68
N ARG A 539 -19.55 3.03 -4.80
CA ARG A 539 -19.88 2.31 -3.57
C ARG A 539 -20.41 0.90 -3.82
N GLU A 540 -21.16 0.69 -4.89
CA GLU A 540 -21.66 -0.62 -5.30
C GLU A 540 -20.53 -1.58 -5.73
N LEU A 541 -19.35 -1.06 -6.09
CA LEU A 541 -18.15 -1.80 -6.47
C LEU A 541 -17.07 -1.76 -5.38
N LEU A 542 -17.44 -1.41 -4.15
CA LEU A 542 -16.52 -1.19 -3.03
C LEU A 542 -15.45 -2.29 -2.87
N PRO A 543 -15.76 -3.60 -3.03
CA PRO A 543 -14.73 -4.64 -2.94
C PRO A 543 -13.60 -4.49 -3.96
N ALA A 544 -13.87 -4.02 -5.17
CA ALA A 544 -12.83 -3.78 -6.19
C ALA A 544 -12.07 -2.47 -5.92
N VAL A 545 -12.77 -1.41 -5.57
CA VAL A 545 -12.16 -0.11 -5.20
C VAL A 545 -11.24 -0.27 -4.00
N GLN A 546 -11.65 -1.05 -3.01
CA GLN A 546 -10.85 -1.36 -1.82
C GLN A 546 -9.53 -2.08 -2.18
N GLN A 547 -9.53 -2.95 -3.17
CA GLN A 547 -8.31 -3.62 -3.64
C GLN A 547 -7.33 -2.63 -4.27
N VAL A 548 -7.82 -1.66 -5.05
CA VAL A 548 -6.98 -0.58 -5.60
C VAL A 548 -6.43 0.32 -4.48
N LEU A 549 -7.26 0.65 -3.49
CA LEU A 549 -6.82 1.37 -2.29
C LEU A 549 -5.75 0.59 -1.53
N ASN A 550 -5.95 -0.72 -1.31
CA ASN A 550 -4.97 -1.57 -0.63
C ASN A 550 -3.63 -1.64 -1.39
N LEU A 551 -3.66 -1.63 -2.73
CA LEU A 551 -2.44 -1.52 -3.55
C LEU A 551 -1.73 -0.17 -3.35
N ALA A 552 -2.46 0.94 -3.23
CA ALA A 552 -1.85 2.24 -2.90
C ALA A 552 -1.29 2.25 -1.46
N ILE A 553 -1.96 1.58 -0.52
CA ILE A 553 -1.45 1.37 0.85
C ILE A 553 -0.16 0.54 0.84
N CYS A 554 -0.02 -0.46 -0.07
CA CYS A 554 1.24 -1.18 -0.24
C CYS A 554 2.40 -0.22 -0.55
N ALA A 555 2.19 0.78 -1.43
CA ALA A 555 3.22 1.77 -1.72
C ALA A 555 3.61 2.56 -0.46
N THR A 556 2.63 2.94 0.36
CA THR A 556 2.90 3.62 1.64
C THR A 556 3.67 2.71 2.60
N PHE A 557 3.35 1.43 2.65
CA PHE A 557 4.01 0.43 3.49
C PHE A 557 5.48 0.22 3.08
N PHE A 558 5.77 0.08 1.78
CA PHE A 558 7.12 -0.21 1.30
C PHE A 558 8.00 1.05 1.14
N TYR A 559 7.42 2.20 0.78
CA TYR A 559 8.15 3.42 0.43
C TYR A 559 7.89 4.58 1.39
N GLY A 560 7.12 4.37 2.44
CA GLY A 560 6.84 5.36 3.48
C GLY A 560 8.12 5.92 4.10
N LYS A 561 8.05 7.16 4.62
CA LYS A 561 9.22 7.90 5.15
C LYS A 561 10.37 8.02 4.15
N ARG A 562 10.06 7.91 2.85
CA ARG A 562 11.03 7.96 1.74
C ARG A 562 12.15 6.92 1.87
N LYS A 563 11.82 5.74 2.41
CA LYS A 563 12.70 4.56 2.51
C LYS A 563 12.27 3.54 1.47
N ASP A 564 13.23 2.82 0.91
CA ASP A 564 12.98 1.73 -0.01
C ASP A 564 13.12 0.39 0.73
N ALA A 565 12.02 -0.03 1.37
CA ALA A 565 11.99 -1.28 2.11
C ALA A 565 11.78 -2.50 1.19
N TYR A 566 11.37 -2.31 -0.05
CA TYR A 566 11.28 -3.38 -1.03
C TYR A 566 12.65 -3.85 -1.52
N THR A 567 13.53 -2.91 -1.85
CA THR A 567 14.90 -3.24 -2.26
C THR A 567 15.78 -3.67 -1.08
N PHE A 568 15.53 -3.11 0.10
CA PHE A 568 16.27 -3.42 1.34
C PHE A 568 15.34 -4.08 2.36
N SER A 569 15.14 -5.37 2.21
CA SER A 569 14.28 -6.21 3.07
C SER A 569 14.64 -6.15 4.56
N THR A 570 15.89 -5.82 4.90
CA THR A 570 16.30 -5.59 6.29
C THR A 570 15.48 -4.51 7.00
N HIS A 571 14.87 -3.58 6.26
CA HIS A 571 13.94 -2.60 6.83
C HIS A 571 12.57 -3.18 7.18
N LEU A 572 12.24 -4.36 6.65
CA LEU A 572 10.98 -5.06 6.89
C LEU A 572 11.12 -6.25 7.84
N GLN A 573 12.32 -6.67 8.20
CA GLN A 573 12.54 -7.89 8.97
C GLN A 573 11.71 -7.92 10.25
N GLU A 574 11.79 -6.90 11.08
CA GLU A 574 11.03 -6.82 12.34
C GLU A 574 9.52 -6.83 12.09
N THR A 575 9.08 -6.13 11.03
CA THR A 575 7.67 -6.09 10.62
C THR A 575 7.18 -7.47 10.17
N VAL A 576 7.95 -8.16 9.34
CA VAL A 576 7.63 -9.51 8.86
C VAL A 576 7.58 -10.51 10.02
N GLU A 577 8.55 -10.45 10.94
CA GLU A 577 8.53 -11.27 12.14
C GLU A 577 7.28 -11.02 13.00
N SER A 578 6.88 -9.76 13.17
CA SER A 578 5.70 -9.40 13.98
C SER A 578 4.40 -9.83 13.30
N LEU A 579 4.32 -9.77 11.96
CA LEU A 579 3.12 -10.13 11.22
C LEU A 579 2.95 -11.65 11.09
N PHE A 580 4.02 -12.43 10.94
CA PHE A 580 3.92 -13.84 10.56
C PHE A 580 4.48 -14.82 11.58
N VAL A 581 5.36 -14.40 12.50
CA VAL A 581 6.11 -15.33 13.37
C VAL A 581 5.79 -15.14 14.84
N ARG A 582 5.74 -13.90 15.33
CA ARG A 582 5.53 -13.61 16.75
C ARG A 582 4.04 -13.63 17.09
N PRO A 583 3.52 -14.62 17.85
CA PRO A 583 2.11 -14.63 18.23
C PRO A 583 1.79 -13.49 19.21
N VAL A 584 0.56 -13.00 19.12
CA VAL A 584 0.02 -12.07 20.11
C VAL A 584 -0.36 -12.84 21.38
N SER A 585 0.09 -12.36 22.54
CA SER A 585 -0.26 -12.99 23.83
C SER A 585 -1.73 -12.79 24.16
N ILE A 586 -2.47 -13.90 24.29
CA ILE A 586 -3.89 -13.95 24.65
C ILE A 586 -4.03 -13.92 26.18
#